data_6d696ac83ea383bd873b61ccf2563b11
#
_entry.id   6d696ac83ea383bd873b61ccf2563b11
#
_cell.length_a   1.000
_cell.length_b   1.000
_cell.length_c   1.000
_cell.angle_alpha   90.00
_cell.angle_beta   90.00
_cell.angle_gamma   90.00
#
_symmetry.space_group_name_H-M   'P 1'
#
loop_
_entity.id
_entity.type
_entity.pdbx_description
1 polymer ?
#
loop_
_entity_poly.entity_id
_entity_poly.type
_entity_poly.pdbx_seq_one_letter_code
_entity_poly.pdbx_strand_id
1 'polypeptide(L)'
;MRARPVRWYLRYSVSLRDVEELLEERGLNVDHTTVWRWVQDYGPELEQRLRRHLKPTNKSWRVDESYVRVKGRWCYLYRAIDSAGATTDFLLSALRDADAAKRLFRKALGDRPHPQPRVINTDLGPIYSSAIPDSKKEEKLRARCRHRPVQYLNNILEQDHRAIKRRVNAKQGCREFQAARRTIQGYEAIHMIRKGQARWVSGNDLLRQISVHRQPFRVGSLRTHDRRSTTTLPAFETCNTTGREIAICIRGPSESLFSTLQAARRNGVPTSSQIAFS
;
A
#
# COMPACT_ATOMS: atom_id res chain seq x y z
N MET A 1 -6.64 14.87 -8.79
CA MET A 1 -5.56 15.39 -7.89
C MET A 1 -5.46 14.67 -6.53
N ARG A 2 -6.54 14.36 -5.83
CA ARG A 2 -6.56 13.81 -4.45
C ARG A 2 -5.82 12.46 -4.25
N ALA A 3 -5.70 11.61 -5.25
CA ALA A 3 -5.13 10.26 -5.13
C ALA A 3 -3.61 10.22 -4.83
N ARG A 4 -2.82 11.21 -5.28
CA ARG A 4 -1.36 11.23 -5.02
C ARG A 4 -1.02 11.48 -3.56
N PRO A 5 -1.55 12.53 -2.90
CA PRO A 5 -1.29 12.78 -1.48
C PRO A 5 -1.70 11.60 -0.59
N VAL A 6 -2.88 11.03 -0.83
CA VAL A 6 -3.35 9.84 -0.12
C VAL A 6 -2.39 8.67 -0.30
N ARG A 7 -1.93 8.43 -1.54
CA ARG A 7 -0.93 7.39 -1.80
C ARG A 7 0.39 7.67 -1.09
N TRP A 8 0.90 8.90 -1.08
CA TRP A 8 2.13 9.23 -0.36
C TRP A 8 1.99 8.90 1.11
N TYR A 9 0.93 9.37 1.73
CA TYR A 9 0.64 9.08 3.13
C TYR A 9 0.50 7.58 3.43
N LEU A 10 -0.22 6.82 2.59
CA LEU A 10 -0.42 5.39 2.81
C LEU A 10 0.79 4.53 2.43
N ARG A 11 1.61 4.97 1.50
CA ARG A 11 2.77 4.22 0.99
C ARG A 11 4.02 4.42 1.82
N TYR A 12 4.30 5.66 2.17
CA TYR A 12 5.54 6.06 2.83
C TYR A 12 5.32 6.33 4.32
N SER A 13 6.40 6.32 5.10
CA SER A 13 6.34 6.62 6.53
C SER A 13 6.41 8.13 6.78
N VAL A 14 5.60 8.90 6.04
CA VAL A 14 5.48 10.35 6.15
C VAL A 14 4.28 10.74 7.00
N SER A 15 4.38 11.85 7.75
CA SER A 15 3.28 12.44 8.48
C SER A 15 2.30 13.17 7.55
N LEU A 16 1.17 13.62 8.06
CA LEU A 16 0.24 14.45 7.28
C LEU A 16 0.84 15.83 6.98
N ARG A 17 1.69 16.35 7.87
CA ARG A 17 2.40 17.62 7.68
C ARG A 17 3.50 17.50 6.62
N ASP A 18 4.25 16.40 6.62
CA ASP A 18 5.22 16.15 5.55
C ASP A 18 4.54 16.08 4.17
N VAL A 19 3.30 15.54 4.11
CA VAL A 19 2.52 15.53 2.86
C VAL A 19 2.03 16.91 2.48
N GLU A 20 1.65 17.75 3.44
CA GLU A 20 1.31 19.16 3.25
C GLU A 20 2.51 19.92 2.66
N GLU A 21 3.69 19.83 3.27
CA GLU A 21 4.94 20.39 2.79
C GLU A 21 5.28 19.94 1.36
N LEU A 22 5.21 18.62 1.11
CA LEU A 22 5.41 18.07 -0.24
C LEU A 22 4.42 18.58 -1.29
N LEU A 23 3.23 19.01 -0.88
CA LEU A 23 2.24 19.62 -1.77
C LEU A 23 2.55 21.09 -2.00
N GLU A 24 2.96 21.83 -0.96
CA GLU A 24 3.34 23.23 -1.03
C GLU A 24 4.55 23.45 -1.93
N GLU A 25 5.60 22.61 -1.84
CA GLU A 25 6.74 22.58 -2.77
C GLU A 25 6.32 22.46 -4.26
N ARG A 26 5.13 21.93 -4.54
CA ARG A 26 4.57 21.78 -5.88
C ARG A 26 3.53 22.83 -6.24
N GLY A 27 3.47 23.91 -5.46
CA GLY A 27 2.52 25.00 -5.64
C GLY A 27 1.06 24.63 -5.33
N LEU A 28 0.83 23.58 -4.53
CA LEU A 28 -0.49 23.13 -4.14
C LEU A 28 -0.72 23.42 -2.66
N ASN A 29 -1.48 24.46 -2.35
CA ASN A 29 -1.85 24.80 -0.98
C ASN A 29 -2.99 23.89 -0.51
N VAL A 30 -2.66 22.84 0.25
CA VAL A 30 -3.61 21.85 0.80
C VAL A 30 -3.21 21.51 2.22
N ASP A 31 -4.04 21.89 3.16
CA ASP A 31 -3.85 21.65 4.59
C ASP A 31 -3.86 20.14 4.96
N HIS A 32 -3.06 19.76 5.96
CA HIS A 32 -2.93 18.40 6.47
C HIS A 32 -4.25 17.77 6.94
N THR A 33 -5.20 18.59 7.43
CA THR A 33 -6.54 18.10 7.83
C THR A 33 -7.37 17.69 6.61
N THR A 34 -7.19 18.38 5.49
CA THR A 34 -7.81 18.01 4.22
C THR A 34 -7.21 16.70 3.68
N VAL A 35 -5.88 16.53 3.77
CA VAL A 35 -5.23 15.26 3.42
C VAL A 35 -5.74 14.13 4.31
N TRP A 36 -5.91 14.38 5.62
CA TRP A 36 -6.47 13.41 6.55
C TRP A 36 -7.90 12.99 6.16
N ARG A 37 -8.79 13.93 5.83
CA ARG A 37 -10.16 13.64 5.37
C ARG A 37 -10.12 12.75 4.13
N TRP A 38 -9.26 13.08 3.16
CA TRP A 38 -9.11 12.24 1.97
C TRP A 38 -8.64 10.81 2.31
N VAL A 39 -7.74 10.65 3.26
CA VAL A 39 -7.30 9.31 3.71
C VAL A 39 -8.45 8.53 4.33
N GLN A 40 -9.31 9.20 5.12
CA GLN A 40 -10.47 8.57 5.75
C GLN A 40 -11.51 8.10 4.73
N ASP A 41 -11.69 8.82 3.64
CA ASP A 41 -12.64 8.47 2.58
C ASP A 41 -12.07 7.43 1.62
N TYR A 42 -10.87 7.67 1.10
CA TYR A 42 -10.26 6.82 0.06
C TYR A 42 -9.67 5.53 0.59
N GLY A 43 -9.22 5.46 1.83
CA GLY A 43 -8.63 4.26 2.40
C GLY A 43 -9.57 3.05 2.36
N PRO A 44 -10.77 3.14 2.94
CA PRO A 44 -11.80 2.09 2.87
C PRO A 44 -12.26 1.79 1.45
N GLU A 45 -12.46 2.83 0.63
CA GLU A 45 -12.90 2.68 -0.75
C GLU A 45 -11.87 1.92 -1.59
N LEU A 46 -10.59 2.26 -1.47
CA LEU A 46 -9.51 1.56 -2.14
C LEU A 46 -9.48 0.09 -1.76
N GLU A 47 -9.62 -0.22 -0.46
CA GLU A 47 -9.64 -1.59 0.05
C GLU A 47 -10.83 -2.37 -0.53
N GLN A 48 -12.04 -1.81 -0.47
CA GLN A 48 -13.26 -2.45 -0.97
C GLN A 48 -13.18 -2.75 -2.47
N ARG A 49 -12.67 -1.81 -3.27
CA ARG A 49 -12.50 -1.99 -4.72
C ARG A 49 -11.42 -3.03 -5.03
N LEU A 50 -10.29 -2.96 -4.35
CA LEU A 50 -9.18 -3.88 -4.55
C LEU A 50 -9.59 -5.32 -4.27
N ARG A 51 -10.43 -5.58 -3.27
CA ARG A 51 -10.86 -6.92 -2.87
C ARG A 51 -11.44 -7.75 -4.01
N ARG A 52 -12.22 -7.15 -4.90
CA ARG A 52 -12.84 -7.83 -6.05
C ARG A 52 -11.81 -8.33 -7.07
N HIS A 53 -10.61 -7.80 -7.00
CA HIS A 53 -9.56 -8.00 -7.98
C HIS A 53 -8.30 -8.66 -7.41
N LEU A 54 -8.36 -9.15 -6.19
CA LEU A 54 -7.26 -9.90 -5.61
C LEU A 54 -7.12 -11.28 -6.22
N LYS A 55 -5.89 -11.75 -6.35
CA LYS A 55 -5.58 -13.14 -6.63
C LYS A 55 -6.02 -13.99 -5.44
N PRO A 56 -6.53 -15.20 -5.65
CA PRO A 56 -6.87 -16.11 -4.55
C PRO A 56 -5.60 -16.47 -3.79
N THR A 57 -5.70 -16.56 -2.46
CA THR A 57 -4.63 -17.06 -1.59
C THR A 57 -4.55 -18.58 -1.64
N ASN A 58 -3.45 -19.15 -1.14
CA ASN A 58 -3.34 -20.59 -1.03
C ASN A 58 -4.11 -21.14 0.20
N LYS A 59 -4.13 -22.47 0.37
CA LYS A 59 -4.89 -23.16 1.42
C LYS A 59 -4.12 -23.32 2.74
N SER A 60 -2.95 -22.70 2.89
CA SER A 60 -2.15 -22.74 4.11
C SER A 60 -2.05 -21.32 4.68
N TRP A 61 -2.81 -21.06 5.76
CA TRP A 61 -2.88 -19.76 6.38
C TRP A 61 -1.99 -19.66 7.61
N ARG A 62 -1.50 -18.47 7.86
CA ARG A 62 -0.83 -18.04 9.09
C ARG A 62 -1.61 -16.89 9.67
N VAL A 63 -1.94 -17.01 10.95
CA VAL A 63 -2.76 -16.02 11.65
C VAL A 63 -2.05 -15.61 12.92
N ASP A 64 -2.00 -14.32 13.13
CA ASP A 64 -1.40 -13.72 14.33
C ASP A 64 -1.99 -12.34 14.55
N GLU A 65 -1.79 -11.76 15.74
CA GLU A 65 -2.15 -10.40 16.04
C GLU A 65 -0.93 -9.53 16.36
N SER A 66 -1.05 -8.27 16.05
CA SER A 66 -0.07 -7.27 16.45
C SER A 66 -0.72 -6.08 17.15
N TYR A 67 0.07 -5.43 18.02
CA TYR A 67 -0.39 -4.31 18.82
C TYR A 67 -0.34 -3.01 18.04
N VAL A 68 -1.40 -2.22 18.14
CA VAL A 68 -1.52 -0.88 17.56
C VAL A 68 -2.02 0.08 18.65
N ARG A 69 -1.38 1.23 18.82
CA ARG A 69 -1.80 2.21 19.81
C ARG A 69 -2.84 3.16 19.22
N VAL A 70 -4.02 3.23 19.82
CA VAL A 70 -5.12 4.11 19.41
C VAL A 70 -5.58 4.92 20.62
N LYS A 71 -5.47 6.23 20.57
CA LYS A 71 -5.84 7.15 21.69
C LYS A 71 -5.22 6.70 23.04
N GLY A 72 -3.94 6.32 23.00
CA GLY A 72 -3.24 5.86 24.19
C GLY A 72 -3.55 4.42 24.64
N ARG A 73 -4.57 3.77 24.09
CA ARG A 73 -4.97 2.39 24.42
C ARG A 73 -4.44 1.40 23.40
N TRP A 74 -4.12 0.19 23.85
CA TRP A 74 -3.72 -0.89 22.98
C TRP A 74 -4.94 -1.48 22.27
N CYS A 75 -4.85 -1.56 20.95
CA CYS A 75 -5.77 -2.28 20.07
C CYS A 75 -5.01 -3.38 19.34
N TYR A 76 -5.69 -4.35 18.81
CA TYR A 76 -5.13 -5.55 18.24
C TYR A 76 -5.47 -5.66 16.77
N LEU A 77 -4.44 -5.70 15.92
CA LEU A 77 -4.58 -5.91 14.49
C LEU A 77 -4.36 -7.40 14.21
N TYR A 78 -5.45 -8.13 14.07
CA TYR A 78 -5.45 -9.52 13.61
C TYR A 78 -5.23 -9.58 12.12
N ARG A 79 -4.35 -10.47 11.68
CA ARG A 79 -4.04 -10.64 10.26
C ARG A 79 -3.93 -12.10 9.90
N ALA A 80 -4.44 -12.42 8.72
CA ALA A 80 -4.29 -13.72 8.08
C ALA A 80 -3.52 -13.54 6.78
N ILE A 81 -2.43 -14.26 6.61
CA ILE A 81 -1.67 -14.33 5.36
C ILE A 81 -1.53 -15.80 4.94
N ASP A 82 -1.28 -16.03 3.69
CA ASP A 82 -0.97 -17.38 3.22
C ASP A 82 0.53 -17.73 3.35
N SER A 83 0.89 -18.96 3.03
CA SER A 83 2.29 -19.42 3.13
C SER A 83 3.25 -18.72 2.16
N ALA A 84 2.73 -18.07 1.10
CA ALA A 84 3.49 -17.24 0.17
C ALA A 84 3.58 -15.77 0.62
N GLY A 85 2.97 -15.43 1.76
CA GLY A 85 2.95 -14.06 2.29
C GLY A 85 1.83 -13.18 1.71
N ALA A 86 0.93 -13.73 0.89
CA ALA A 86 -0.22 -12.97 0.40
C ALA A 86 -1.24 -12.74 1.51
N THR A 87 -1.72 -11.50 1.66
CA THR A 87 -2.72 -11.14 2.67
C THR A 87 -4.07 -11.75 2.32
N THR A 88 -4.61 -12.57 3.22
CA THR A 88 -5.96 -13.10 3.11
C THR A 88 -6.96 -12.09 3.66
N ASP A 89 -6.78 -11.68 4.91
CA ASP A 89 -7.60 -10.63 5.53
C ASP A 89 -6.96 -10.05 6.80
N PHE A 90 -7.57 -8.98 7.32
CA PHE A 90 -7.19 -8.31 8.55
C PHE A 90 -8.41 -7.76 9.27
N LEU A 91 -8.28 -7.60 10.59
CA LEU A 91 -9.31 -7.03 11.47
C LEU A 91 -8.65 -6.23 12.59
N LEU A 92 -9.05 -4.96 12.78
CA LEU A 92 -8.69 -4.20 13.96
C LEU A 92 -9.76 -4.44 15.03
N SER A 93 -9.34 -4.85 16.23
CA SER A 93 -10.19 -5.04 17.41
C SER A 93 -9.66 -4.24 18.59
N ALA A 94 -10.58 -3.76 19.43
CA ALA A 94 -10.22 -3.14 20.72
C ALA A 94 -9.85 -4.20 21.78
N LEU A 95 -10.33 -5.42 21.62
CA LEU A 95 -10.11 -6.51 22.57
C LEU A 95 -9.26 -7.62 21.92
N ARG A 96 -8.47 -8.29 22.76
CA ARG A 96 -7.69 -9.47 22.41
C ARG A 96 -8.42 -10.72 22.91
N ASP A 97 -9.37 -11.20 22.12
CA ASP A 97 -10.26 -12.28 22.47
C ASP A 97 -10.51 -13.27 21.33
N ALA A 98 -11.10 -14.42 21.67
CA ALA A 98 -11.47 -15.45 20.70
C ALA A 98 -12.55 -14.95 19.73
N ASP A 99 -13.42 -14.04 20.15
CA ASP A 99 -14.47 -13.48 19.30
C ASP A 99 -13.91 -12.58 18.21
N ALA A 100 -12.83 -11.84 18.49
CA ALA A 100 -12.12 -11.08 17.46
C ALA A 100 -11.48 -12.03 16.43
N ALA A 101 -10.87 -13.14 16.87
CA ALA A 101 -10.33 -14.15 15.96
C ALA A 101 -11.45 -14.81 15.13
N LYS A 102 -12.58 -15.14 15.71
CA LYS A 102 -13.76 -15.67 14.98
C LYS A 102 -14.28 -14.64 13.95
N ARG A 103 -14.33 -13.36 14.31
CA ARG A 103 -14.71 -12.29 13.36
C ARG A 103 -13.74 -12.18 12.19
N LEU A 104 -12.41 -12.33 12.44
CA LEU A 104 -11.43 -12.40 11.36
C LEU A 104 -11.70 -13.57 10.43
N PHE A 105 -11.91 -14.79 10.96
CA PHE A 105 -12.21 -15.99 10.14
C PHE A 105 -13.50 -15.80 9.34
N ARG A 106 -14.57 -15.30 9.97
CA ARG A 106 -15.84 -15.01 9.29
C ARG A 106 -15.66 -14.01 8.16
N LYS A 107 -14.86 -12.96 8.38
CA LYS A 107 -14.54 -11.95 7.38
C LYS A 107 -13.69 -12.53 6.24
N ALA A 108 -12.67 -13.34 6.55
CA ALA A 108 -11.75 -13.93 5.57
C ALA A 108 -12.43 -14.99 4.69
N LEU A 109 -13.46 -15.69 5.22
CA LEU A 109 -14.18 -16.76 4.56
C LEU A 109 -15.53 -16.33 3.97
N GLY A 110 -15.91 -15.05 4.17
CA GLY A 110 -17.14 -14.49 3.59
C GLY A 110 -17.12 -14.48 2.06
N ASP A 111 -17.80 -13.51 1.43
CA ASP A 111 -18.02 -13.39 -0.03
C ASP A 111 -16.75 -13.23 -0.88
N ARG A 112 -15.70 -14.05 -0.63
CA ARG A 112 -14.40 -13.90 -1.29
C ARG A 112 -13.99 -15.14 -2.05
N PRO A 113 -13.21 -14.93 -3.13
CA PRO A 113 -12.68 -16.03 -3.93
C PRO A 113 -11.52 -16.79 -3.23
N HIS A 114 -11.36 -16.63 -1.91
CA HIS A 114 -10.33 -17.35 -1.17
C HIS A 114 -10.75 -18.79 -0.89
N PRO A 115 -9.89 -19.76 -1.20
CA PRO A 115 -10.19 -21.15 -0.90
C PRO A 115 -10.19 -21.36 0.62
N GLN A 116 -11.06 -22.23 1.08
CA GLN A 116 -11.09 -22.70 2.46
C GLN A 116 -9.70 -23.24 2.88
N PRO A 117 -9.15 -22.83 4.03
CA PRO A 117 -7.84 -23.29 4.46
C PRO A 117 -7.84 -24.78 4.79
N ARG A 118 -6.78 -25.45 4.36
CA ARG A 118 -6.48 -26.82 4.78
C ARG A 118 -5.78 -26.84 6.14
N VAL A 119 -4.96 -25.82 6.38
CA VAL A 119 -4.16 -25.67 7.59
C VAL A 119 -4.13 -24.18 8.00
N ILE A 120 -4.27 -23.95 9.31
CA ILE A 120 -4.09 -22.64 9.92
C ILE A 120 -2.95 -22.79 10.93
N ASN A 121 -1.88 -22.01 10.73
CA ASN A 121 -0.78 -21.91 11.67
C ASN A 121 -0.99 -20.64 12.51
N THR A 122 -0.81 -20.77 13.82
CA THR A 122 -0.90 -19.66 14.77
C THR A 122 0.30 -19.74 15.70
N ASP A 123 0.49 -18.71 16.51
CA ASP A 123 1.33 -18.81 17.69
C ASP A 123 0.69 -19.77 18.73
N LEU A 124 1.38 -19.96 19.86
CA LEU A 124 0.89 -20.81 20.97
C LEU A 124 -0.22 -20.11 21.81
N GLY A 125 -0.74 -18.99 21.36
CA GLY A 125 -1.74 -18.21 22.10
C GLY A 125 -3.05 -18.96 22.33
N PRO A 126 -3.65 -18.88 23.52
CA PRO A 126 -4.88 -19.61 23.87
C PRO A 126 -6.10 -19.17 23.07
N ILE A 127 -6.07 -17.97 22.51
CA ILE A 127 -7.18 -17.37 21.73
C ILE A 127 -7.56 -18.23 20.53
N TYR A 128 -6.57 -18.71 19.78
CA TYR A 128 -6.81 -19.52 18.59
C TYR A 128 -7.20 -20.96 18.90
N SER A 129 -6.76 -21.47 20.07
CA SER A 129 -7.13 -22.81 20.53
C SER A 129 -8.61 -22.96 20.81
N SER A 130 -9.30 -21.88 21.16
CA SER A 130 -10.77 -21.83 21.31
C SER A 130 -11.47 -21.38 20.02
N ALA A 131 -10.97 -20.33 19.36
CA ALA A 131 -11.63 -19.72 18.21
C ALA A 131 -11.73 -20.67 16.99
N ILE A 132 -10.72 -21.53 16.76
CA ILE A 132 -10.72 -22.43 15.60
C ILE A 132 -11.72 -23.59 15.77
N PRO A 133 -11.77 -24.32 16.90
CA PRO A 133 -12.81 -25.32 17.13
C PRO A 133 -14.23 -24.74 17.08
N ASP A 134 -14.46 -23.57 17.67
CA ASP A 134 -15.76 -22.91 17.64
C ASP A 134 -16.16 -22.53 16.20
N SER A 135 -15.21 -21.99 15.41
CA SER A 135 -15.48 -21.67 13.99
C SER A 135 -15.76 -22.91 13.13
N LYS A 136 -15.28 -24.10 13.54
CA LYS A 136 -15.64 -25.37 12.91
C LYS A 136 -17.04 -25.82 13.31
N LYS A 137 -17.42 -25.66 14.59
CA LYS A 137 -18.78 -25.95 15.08
C LYS A 137 -19.82 -25.05 14.40
N GLU A 138 -19.47 -23.79 14.14
CA GLU A 138 -20.29 -22.82 13.40
C GLU A 138 -20.28 -23.06 11.88
N GLU A 139 -19.69 -24.16 11.40
CA GLU A 139 -19.53 -24.50 9.96
C GLU A 139 -18.85 -23.45 9.10
N LYS A 140 -18.20 -22.46 9.70
CA LYS A 140 -17.43 -21.43 8.99
C LYS A 140 -16.10 -21.98 8.47
N LEU A 141 -15.44 -22.84 9.26
CA LEU A 141 -14.24 -23.58 8.88
C LEU A 141 -14.58 -25.05 8.62
N ARG A 142 -13.99 -25.60 7.57
CA ARG A 142 -14.15 -27.05 7.29
C ARG A 142 -13.66 -27.90 8.46
N ALA A 143 -14.36 -28.95 8.81
CA ALA A 143 -13.97 -29.87 9.88
C ALA A 143 -12.54 -30.44 9.67
N ARG A 144 -12.16 -30.70 8.42
CA ARG A 144 -10.82 -31.20 8.03
C ARG A 144 -9.69 -30.15 8.11
N CYS A 145 -9.98 -28.88 8.41
CA CYS A 145 -8.96 -27.84 8.59
C CYS A 145 -8.08 -28.19 9.79
N ARG A 146 -6.76 -28.30 9.60
CA ARG A 146 -5.82 -28.60 10.69
C ARG A 146 -5.37 -27.32 11.37
N HIS A 147 -5.40 -27.28 12.68
CA HIS A 147 -4.77 -26.25 13.48
C HIS A 147 -3.34 -26.67 13.84
N ARG A 148 -2.36 -25.81 13.59
CA ARG A 148 -0.94 -26.00 13.95
C ARG A 148 -0.46 -24.83 14.79
N PRO A 149 -0.43 -24.94 16.12
CA PRO A 149 0.14 -23.95 17.00
C PRO A 149 1.67 -24.07 16.98
N VAL A 150 2.36 -23.40 16.04
CA VAL A 150 3.82 -23.47 15.87
C VAL A 150 4.38 -22.09 15.67
N GLN A 151 5.14 -21.59 16.64
CA GLN A 151 5.67 -20.24 16.68
C GLN A 151 6.60 -19.92 15.50
N TYR A 152 7.47 -20.85 15.09
CA TYR A 152 8.48 -20.61 14.05
C TYR A 152 7.90 -20.36 12.65
N LEU A 153 6.66 -20.76 12.40
CA LEU A 153 6.04 -20.57 11.09
C LEU A 153 5.51 -19.16 10.87
N ASN A 154 5.55 -18.30 11.90
CA ASN A 154 5.01 -16.95 11.83
C ASN A 154 6.05 -15.88 11.43
N ASN A 155 7.32 -16.22 11.19
CA ASN A 155 8.38 -15.28 10.80
C ASN A 155 8.00 -14.41 9.57
N ILE A 156 7.32 -14.99 8.57
CA ILE A 156 6.84 -14.24 7.39
C ILE A 156 5.78 -13.21 7.82
N LEU A 157 4.90 -13.60 8.74
CA LEU A 157 3.87 -12.73 9.26
C LEU A 157 4.46 -11.59 10.11
N GLU A 158 5.51 -11.86 10.88
CA GLU A 158 6.23 -10.82 11.66
C GLU A 158 6.87 -9.77 10.76
N GLN A 159 7.49 -10.18 9.66
CA GLN A 159 8.03 -9.25 8.66
C GLN A 159 6.94 -8.38 8.06
N ASP A 160 5.79 -8.97 7.81
CA ASP A 160 4.62 -8.30 7.28
C ASP A 160 4.02 -7.32 8.29
N HIS A 161 3.93 -7.71 9.57
CA HIS A 161 3.54 -6.83 10.68
C HIS A 161 4.49 -5.64 10.83
N ARG A 162 5.79 -5.86 10.68
CA ARG A 162 6.81 -4.81 10.77
C ARG A 162 6.59 -3.70 9.75
N ALA A 163 6.16 -4.07 8.53
CA ALA A 163 5.86 -3.10 7.48
C ALA A 163 4.68 -2.19 7.82
N ILE A 164 3.65 -2.70 8.50
CA ILE A 164 2.50 -1.91 8.96
C ILE A 164 2.86 -1.11 10.21
N LYS A 165 3.51 -1.74 11.19
CA LYS A 165 3.94 -1.07 12.44
C LYS A 165 4.79 0.16 12.18
N ARG A 166 5.73 0.11 11.22
CA ARG A 166 6.54 1.29 10.84
C ARG A 166 5.67 2.49 10.45
N ARG A 167 4.60 2.27 9.69
CA ARG A 167 3.72 3.34 9.25
C ARG A 167 2.84 3.88 10.37
N VAL A 168 2.33 2.99 11.20
CA VAL A 168 1.49 3.40 12.35
C VAL A 168 2.31 4.15 13.38
N ASN A 169 3.51 3.66 13.72
CA ASN A 169 4.38 4.25 14.74
C ASN A 169 4.97 5.60 14.30
N ALA A 170 5.34 5.75 13.03
CA ALA A 170 5.85 7.02 12.49
C ALA A 170 4.85 8.18 12.62
N LYS A 171 3.58 7.89 12.86
CA LYS A 171 2.48 8.87 12.90
C LYS A 171 1.92 9.09 14.30
N GLN A 172 2.67 8.76 15.33
CA GLN A 172 2.29 8.94 16.74
C GLN A 172 0.95 8.30 17.14
N GLY A 173 0.51 7.27 16.39
CA GLY A 173 -0.75 6.56 16.63
C GLY A 173 -1.97 7.24 16.01
N CYS A 174 -3.13 6.71 16.31
CA CYS A 174 -4.42 7.20 15.83
C CYS A 174 -5.22 7.77 17.00
N ARG A 175 -5.93 8.89 16.76
CA ARG A 175 -6.73 9.56 17.81
C ARG A 175 -8.09 8.90 18.05
N GLU A 176 -8.60 8.14 17.10
CA GLU A 176 -9.92 7.53 17.16
C GLU A 176 -9.89 6.13 16.54
N PHE A 177 -10.65 5.18 17.10
CA PHE A 177 -10.70 3.80 16.64
C PHE A 177 -11.19 3.66 15.19
N GLN A 178 -12.27 4.37 14.82
CA GLN A 178 -12.80 4.31 13.47
C GLN A 178 -11.84 4.91 12.45
N ALA A 179 -11.20 6.03 12.80
CA ALA A 179 -10.18 6.63 11.95
C ALA A 179 -8.96 5.71 11.80
N ALA A 180 -8.52 5.04 12.88
CA ALA A 180 -7.48 4.03 12.83
C ALA A 180 -7.84 2.88 11.88
N ARG A 181 -9.06 2.36 12.00
CA ARG A 181 -9.57 1.29 11.14
C ARG A 181 -9.55 1.68 9.67
N ARG A 182 -10.06 2.86 9.32
CA ARG A 182 -10.08 3.38 7.93
C ARG A 182 -8.67 3.57 7.37
N THR A 183 -7.76 4.12 8.17
CA THR A 183 -6.36 4.31 7.77
C THR A 183 -5.66 2.97 7.56
N ILE A 184 -5.86 2.00 8.45
CA ILE A 184 -5.29 0.65 8.33
C ILE A 184 -5.84 -0.06 7.08
N GLN A 185 -7.13 0.11 6.75
CA GLN A 185 -7.69 -0.39 5.50
C GLN A 185 -6.91 0.14 4.28
N GLY A 186 -6.59 1.42 4.27
CA GLY A 186 -5.75 2.02 3.23
C GLY A 186 -4.33 1.46 3.20
N TYR A 187 -3.68 1.27 4.38
CA TYR A 187 -2.35 0.67 4.46
C TYR A 187 -2.31 -0.75 3.91
N GLU A 188 -3.27 -1.59 4.30
CA GLU A 188 -3.36 -2.97 3.83
C GLU A 188 -3.63 -3.03 2.33
N ALA A 189 -4.51 -2.16 1.80
CA ALA A 189 -4.75 -2.09 0.37
C ALA A 189 -3.46 -1.77 -0.42
N ILE A 190 -2.72 -0.73 0.01
CA ILE A 190 -1.42 -0.40 -0.59
C ILE A 190 -0.43 -1.55 -0.45
N HIS A 191 -0.43 -2.22 0.69
CA HIS A 191 0.48 -3.33 0.95
C HIS A 191 0.18 -4.53 0.04
N MET A 192 -1.08 -4.89 -0.16
CA MET A 192 -1.51 -5.93 -1.10
C MET A 192 -1.12 -5.60 -2.55
N ILE A 193 -1.26 -4.35 -2.98
CA ILE A 193 -0.82 -3.91 -4.31
C ILE A 193 0.70 -4.08 -4.46
N ARG A 194 1.47 -3.70 -3.45
CA ARG A 194 2.95 -3.87 -3.44
C ARG A 194 3.39 -5.31 -3.52
N LYS A 195 2.66 -6.23 -2.89
CA LYS A 195 2.91 -7.67 -2.97
C LYS A 195 2.52 -8.28 -4.32
N GLY A 196 1.94 -7.49 -5.23
CA GLY A 196 1.46 -8.00 -6.52
C GLY A 196 0.24 -8.90 -6.41
N GLN A 197 -0.57 -8.74 -5.35
CA GLN A 197 -1.79 -9.51 -5.15
C GLN A 197 -2.94 -9.07 -6.07
N ALA A 198 -2.90 -7.86 -6.62
CA ALA A 198 -3.86 -7.43 -7.63
C ALA A 198 -3.64 -8.20 -8.95
N ARG A 199 -4.71 -8.66 -9.61
CA ARG A 199 -4.64 -9.54 -10.79
C ARG A 199 -3.88 -8.93 -11.97
N TRP A 200 -3.90 -7.60 -12.11
CA TRP A 200 -3.31 -6.88 -13.25
C TRP A 200 -2.04 -6.08 -12.90
N VAL A 201 -1.59 -6.16 -11.64
CA VAL A 201 -0.41 -5.40 -11.20
C VAL A 201 0.63 -6.35 -10.63
N SER A 202 1.83 -6.33 -11.17
CA SER A 202 2.98 -7.02 -10.59
C SER A 202 3.54 -6.22 -9.40
N GLY A 203 4.11 -6.93 -8.42
CA GLY A 203 4.80 -6.31 -7.28
C GLY A 203 5.99 -5.42 -7.70
N ASN A 204 6.62 -5.73 -8.84
CA ASN A 204 7.77 -4.99 -9.38
C ASN A 204 7.38 -3.84 -10.33
N ASP A 205 6.10 -3.75 -10.73
CA ASP A 205 5.64 -2.73 -11.68
C ASP A 205 5.14 -1.47 -10.95
N LEU A 206 6.07 -0.58 -10.65
CA LEU A 206 5.77 0.67 -9.95
C LEU A 206 4.82 1.59 -10.74
N LEU A 207 4.95 1.65 -12.07
CA LEU A 207 4.12 2.52 -12.90
C LEU A 207 2.65 2.06 -12.89
N ARG A 208 2.40 0.76 -13.03
CA ARG A 208 1.05 0.22 -12.88
C ARG A 208 0.50 0.37 -11.48
N GLN A 209 1.32 0.19 -10.45
CA GLN A 209 0.92 0.49 -9.07
C GLN A 209 0.47 1.95 -8.89
N ILE A 210 1.16 2.89 -9.53
CA ILE A 210 0.78 4.32 -9.52
C ILE A 210 -0.53 4.54 -10.29
N SER A 211 -0.72 3.88 -11.43
CA SER A 211 -1.92 4.05 -12.25
C SER A 211 -3.20 3.57 -11.55
N VAL A 212 -3.13 2.48 -10.77
CA VAL A 212 -4.25 2.02 -9.93
C VAL A 212 -4.73 3.09 -8.95
N HIS A 213 -3.82 3.92 -8.44
CA HIS A 213 -4.18 5.03 -7.56
C HIS A 213 -4.67 6.28 -8.28
N ARG A 214 -4.25 6.48 -9.55
CA ARG A 214 -4.71 7.62 -10.36
C ARG A 214 -6.13 7.43 -10.90
N GLN A 215 -6.53 6.19 -11.10
CA GLN A 215 -7.85 5.83 -11.61
C GLN A 215 -8.63 4.92 -10.64
N PRO A 216 -8.84 5.32 -9.38
CA PRO A 216 -9.57 4.50 -8.44
C PRO A 216 -11.00 4.23 -8.88
N PHE A 217 -11.51 4.97 -9.87
CA PHE A 217 -12.91 5.00 -10.31
C PHE A 217 -13.15 4.36 -11.68
N ARG A 218 -12.12 3.92 -12.42
CA ARG A 218 -12.25 3.36 -13.77
C ARG A 218 -11.73 1.94 -13.93
N VAL A 219 -11.76 1.12 -12.91
CA VAL A 219 -11.29 -0.28 -12.96
C VAL A 219 -12.18 -1.16 -13.85
N GLY A 220 -13.38 -0.69 -14.24
CA GLY A 220 -14.29 -1.43 -15.12
C GLY A 220 -13.96 -1.37 -16.61
N SER A 221 -12.99 -0.58 -17.08
CA SER A 221 -12.71 -0.38 -18.51
C SER A 221 -11.28 -0.72 -18.97
N LEU A 222 -10.47 -1.36 -18.14
CA LEU A 222 -9.25 -2.01 -18.60
C LEU A 222 -9.63 -3.34 -19.27
N ARG A 223 -10.29 -3.25 -20.45
CA ARG A 223 -10.30 -4.35 -21.41
C ARG A 223 -8.83 -4.68 -21.67
N THR A 224 -8.50 -5.93 -21.52
CA THR A 224 -7.28 -6.54 -22.04
C THR A 224 -7.12 -6.11 -23.48
N HIS A 225 -6.25 -5.15 -23.76
CA HIS A 225 -5.77 -4.94 -25.11
C HIS A 225 -4.94 -6.16 -25.45
N ASP A 226 -5.54 -6.99 -26.29
CA ASP A 226 -4.94 -8.14 -26.93
C ASP A 226 -3.60 -7.74 -27.55
N ARG A 227 -2.61 -8.61 -27.36
CA ARG A 227 -1.29 -8.49 -27.97
C ARG A 227 -1.42 -8.65 -29.48
N ARG A 228 -1.75 -7.62 -30.20
CA ARG A 228 -1.49 -7.48 -31.65
C ARG A 228 -1.80 -6.04 -32.09
N SER A 229 -0.94 -5.11 -31.70
CA SER A 229 -0.64 -3.94 -32.52
C SER A 229 0.74 -3.44 -32.11
N THR A 230 1.70 -3.79 -32.92
CA THR A 230 3.00 -3.16 -33.04
C THR A 230 2.78 -1.67 -33.33
N THR A 231 2.64 -0.86 -32.31
CA THR A 231 2.82 0.58 -32.44
C THR A 231 4.24 0.87 -32.01
N THR A 232 5.06 1.06 -33.01
CA THR A 232 6.43 1.56 -32.94
C THR A 232 6.48 2.76 -32.00
N LEU A 233 7.15 2.61 -30.87
CA LEU A 233 7.55 3.75 -30.06
C LEU A 233 8.49 4.59 -30.89
N PRO A 234 8.36 5.93 -30.92
CA PRO A 234 9.36 6.76 -31.58
C PRO A 234 10.71 6.49 -30.94
N ALA A 235 11.69 6.23 -31.81
CA ALA A 235 13.06 5.98 -31.44
C ALA A 235 13.59 7.10 -30.54
N PHE A 236 14.14 6.71 -29.40
CA PHE A 236 15.01 7.60 -28.62
C PHE A 236 16.29 7.77 -29.42
N GLU A 237 16.44 8.91 -30.08
CA GLU A 237 17.74 9.32 -30.60
C GLU A 237 18.67 9.56 -29.40
N THR A 238 19.61 8.65 -29.21
CA THR A 238 20.73 8.83 -28.30
C THR A 238 21.65 9.91 -28.85
N CYS A 239 21.51 11.11 -28.31
CA CYS A 239 22.50 12.16 -28.55
C CYS A 239 23.75 11.81 -27.76
N ASN A 240 24.74 11.26 -28.46
CA ASN A 240 26.05 10.91 -27.95
C ASN A 240 26.91 12.18 -27.92
N THR A 241 26.97 12.84 -26.79
CA THR A 241 27.99 13.89 -26.53
C THR A 241 28.79 13.51 -25.32
N THR A 242 30.03 13.18 -25.58
CA THR A 242 31.13 13.03 -24.62
C THR A 242 31.23 14.25 -23.69
N GLY A 243 31.09 14.00 -22.39
CA GLY A 243 31.54 14.93 -21.35
C GLY A 243 30.47 15.81 -20.71
N ARG A 244 30.03 15.37 -19.51
CA ARG A 244 29.50 16.20 -18.41
C ARG A 244 28.34 17.15 -18.73
N GLU A 245 27.17 16.69 -18.38
CA GLU A 245 25.99 17.37 -17.81
C GLU A 245 24.71 16.65 -18.24
N ILE A 246 24.02 16.07 -17.26
CA ILE A 246 22.73 15.41 -17.49
C ILE A 246 21.65 16.48 -17.51
N ALA A 247 21.26 16.96 -18.69
CA ALA A 247 20.08 17.79 -18.85
C ALA A 247 18.85 16.91 -19.12
N ILE A 248 17.92 16.86 -18.18
CA ILE A 248 16.63 16.19 -18.36
C ILE A 248 15.72 17.11 -19.18
N CYS A 249 15.60 16.87 -20.49
CA CYS A 249 14.60 17.54 -21.32
C CYS A 249 13.21 16.94 -21.10
N ILE A 250 12.33 17.66 -20.43
CA ILE A 250 10.89 17.34 -20.38
C ILE A 250 10.22 18.15 -21.52
N ARG A 251 9.86 17.49 -22.61
CA ARG A 251 8.98 18.10 -23.62
C ARG A 251 7.53 18.08 -23.13
N GLY A 252 6.97 19.27 -22.87
CA GLY A 252 5.53 19.51 -22.81
C GLY A 252 5.09 20.25 -24.09
N PRO A 253 3.82 20.13 -24.53
CA PRO A 253 3.34 20.77 -25.75
C PRO A 253 2.97 22.22 -25.45
N SER A 254 3.87 23.16 -25.75
CA SER A 254 3.57 24.55 -26.15
C SER A 254 4.89 25.28 -26.43
N GLU A 255 5.00 25.69 -27.68
CA GLU A 255 6.02 26.57 -28.21
C GLU A 255 5.92 27.93 -27.51
N SER A 256 6.95 28.36 -26.78
CA SER A 256 7.27 29.81 -26.56
C SER A 256 8.45 30.09 -25.63
N LEU A 257 9.43 29.20 -25.46
CA LEU A 257 10.59 29.44 -24.58
C LEU A 257 11.96 29.34 -25.27
N PHE A 258 12.00 29.31 -26.62
CA PHE A 258 13.28 29.19 -27.35
C PHE A 258 13.94 30.53 -27.71
N SER A 259 13.30 31.69 -27.46
CA SER A 259 13.85 33.00 -27.84
C SER A 259 14.75 33.67 -26.78
N THR A 260 14.75 33.20 -25.54
CA THR A 260 15.45 33.91 -24.44
C THR A 260 16.86 33.36 -24.15
N LEU A 261 17.22 32.18 -24.64
CA LEU A 261 18.56 31.60 -24.39
C LEU A 261 19.62 31.88 -25.47
N GLN A 262 19.25 32.51 -26.59
CA GLN A 262 20.21 32.90 -27.61
C GLN A 262 20.80 34.32 -27.39
N ALA A 263 20.22 35.12 -26.51
CA ALA A 263 20.72 36.49 -26.22
C ALA A 263 21.86 36.52 -25.19
N ALA A 264 22.04 35.48 -24.38
CA ALA A 264 23.04 35.42 -23.30
C ALA A 264 24.48 35.02 -23.78
N ARG A 265 24.63 34.57 -25.01
CA ARG A 265 25.95 34.16 -25.55
C ARG A 265 26.74 35.24 -26.28
N ARG A 266 26.25 36.48 -26.35
CA ARG A 266 26.93 37.58 -27.07
C ARG A 266 27.62 38.63 -26.20
N ASN A 267 27.48 38.55 -24.88
CA ASN A 267 28.17 39.48 -23.99
C ASN A 267 29.11 38.67 -23.08
N GLY A 268 30.40 38.66 -23.47
CA GLY A 268 31.45 37.98 -22.73
C GLY A 268 31.64 38.64 -21.35
N VAL A 269 31.42 37.84 -20.31
CA VAL A 269 31.84 38.14 -18.95
C VAL A 269 32.70 36.96 -18.48
N PRO A 270 33.93 37.24 -17.97
CA PRO A 270 34.89 36.20 -17.62
C PRO A 270 34.53 35.53 -16.28
N THR A 271 34.64 34.21 -16.26
CA THR A 271 34.60 33.41 -15.04
C THR A 271 35.91 33.54 -14.26
N SER A 272 35.85 34.07 -13.07
CA SER A 272 36.94 33.97 -12.07
C SER A 272 36.46 33.19 -10.86
N SER A 273 36.98 32.01 -10.75
CA SER A 273 37.49 31.21 -9.64
C SER A 273 37.45 31.72 -8.20
N GLN A 274 37.26 30.75 -7.31
CA GLN A 274 37.69 30.64 -5.92
C GLN A 274 36.83 31.32 -4.84
N ILE A 275 36.13 30.51 -4.07
CA ILE A 275 36.04 30.71 -2.61
C ILE A 275 36.27 29.35 -1.94
N ALA A 276 37.33 29.35 -1.10
CA ALA A 276 37.75 28.25 -0.25
C ALA A 276 36.88 28.15 1.01
N PHE A 277 36.80 26.95 1.54
CA PHE A 277 36.26 26.67 2.88
C PHE A 277 37.17 27.20 3.98
N SER A 278 36.58 27.77 4.99
CA SER A 278 36.97 27.71 6.40
C SER A 278 35.74 27.46 7.22
#